data_17cf9dad83b82d600baba84dfaf51642
#
_entry.id   17cf9dad83b82d600baba84dfaf51642
#
_cell.length_a   1.000
_cell.length_b   1.000
_cell.length_c   1.000
_cell.angle_alpha   90.00
_cell.angle_beta   90.00
_cell.angle_gamma   90.00
#
_symmetry.space_group_name_H-M   'P 1'
#
loop_
_entity.id
_entity.type
_entity.pdbx_description
1 polymer ?
#
loop_
_entity_poly.entity_id
_entity_poly.type
_entity_poly.pdbx_seq_one_letter_code
_entity_poly.pdbx_strand_id
1 'polypeptide(L)'
;MRNCAIGELGETLNRMNAAFQRLKDRKEFSPVQGWIRTTEVTRGSDGSAHPHFHTLMMVPPSMVAGRDYVKHARWVELWRECLRVSYDPNVDVRAVKPRKP
;
A
#
# COMPACT_ATOMS: atom_id res chain seq x y z
N MET A 1 -3.88 0.89 -7.41
CA MET A 1 -5.25 0.84 -7.93
C MET A 1 -5.34 1.70 -9.19
N ARG A 2 -6.05 1.25 -10.18
CA ARG A 2 -6.26 2.04 -11.39
C ARG A 2 -7.21 3.21 -11.11
N ASN A 3 -7.20 4.20 -12.00
CA ASN A 3 -8.16 5.29 -11.94
C ASN A 3 -9.59 4.75 -12.02
N CYS A 4 -10.50 5.42 -11.36
CA CYS A 4 -11.92 5.08 -11.38
C CYS A 4 -12.75 6.32 -11.69
N ALA A 5 -13.99 6.10 -12.12
CA ALA A 5 -14.94 7.19 -12.25
C ALA A 5 -15.24 7.80 -10.87
N ILE A 6 -15.49 9.10 -10.83
CA ILE A 6 -15.77 9.80 -9.57
C ILE A 6 -16.95 9.18 -8.84
N GLY A 7 -17.99 8.76 -9.56
CA GLY A 7 -19.14 8.10 -8.95
C GLY A 7 -18.86 6.74 -8.34
N GLU A 8 -17.70 6.13 -8.65
CA GLU A 8 -17.27 4.83 -8.11
C GLU A 8 -16.23 4.97 -7.01
N LEU A 9 -15.85 6.20 -6.66
CA LEU A 9 -14.76 6.43 -5.72
C LEU A 9 -15.02 5.80 -4.35
N GLY A 10 -16.23 5.96 -3.80
CA GLY A 10 -16.58 5.40 -2.51
C GLY A 10 -16.45 3.89 -2.47
N GLU A 11 -16.94 3.20 -3.49
CA GLU A 11 -16.83 1.74 -3.60
C GLU A 11 -15.38 1.32 -3.76
N THR A 12 -14.61 2.05 -4.57
CA THR A 12 -13.19 1.78 -4.76
C THR A 12 -12.43 1.91 -3.45
N LEU A 13 -12.68 2.95 -2.67
CA LEU A 13 -12.06 3.14 -1.36
C LEU A 13 -12.45 2.02 -0.40
N ASN A 14 -13.69 1.56 -0.42
CA ASN A 14 -14.13 0.43 0.40
C ASN A 14 -13.36 -0.84 0.06
N ARG A 15 -13.13 -1.11 -1.24
CA ARG A 15 -12.32 -2.26 -1.67
C ARG A 15 -10.88 -2.12 -1.22
N MET A 16 -10.31 -0.93 -1.31
CA MET A 16 -8.94 -0.67 -0.86
C MET A 16 -8.81 -0.86 0.65
N ASN A 17 -9.78 -0.40 1.43
CA ASN A 17 -9.80 -0.60 2.88
C ASN A 17 -9.86 -2.09 3.24
N ALA A 18 -10.71 -2.85 2.56
CA ALA A 18 -10.79 -4.30 2.77
C ALA A 18 -9.48 -4.99 2.40
N ALA A 19 -8.86 -4.57 1.29
CA ALA A 19 -7.57 -5.09 0.85
C ALA A 19 -6.48 -4.82 1.89
N PHE A 20 -6.46 -3.63 2.48
CA PHE A 20 -5.48 -3.30 3.51
C PHE A 20 -5.65 -4.15 4.77
N GLN A 21 -6.89 -4.47 5.15
CA GLN A 21 -7.14 -5.40 6.25
C GLN A 21 -6.55 -6.78 5.96
N ARG A 22 -6.69 -7.27 4.72
CA ARG A 22 -6.09 -8.54 4.30
C ARG A 22 -4.57 -8.48 4.33
N LEU A 23 -3.99 -7.35 3.93
CA LEU A 23 -2.54 -7.15 3.94
C LEU A 23 -1.99 -7.24 5.37
N LYS A 24 -2.66 -6.65 6.34
CA LYS A 24 -2.24 -6.69 7.73
C LYS A 24 -2.21 -8.12 8.31
N ASP A 25 -3.02 -9.01 7.75
CA ASP A 25 -3.08 -10.40 8.20
C ASP A 25 -2.02 -11.29 7.54
N ARG A 26 -1.26 -10.76 6.57
CA ARG A 26 -0.21 -11.53 5.91
C ARG A 26 1.03 -11.64 6.80
N LYS A 27 1.74 -12.77 6.66
CA LYS A 27 2.97 -13.03 7.44
C LYS A 27 4.04 -11.97 7.21
N GLU A 28 4.12 -11.42 5.99
CA GLU A 28 5.08 -10.38 5.63
C GLU A 28 4.84 -9.08 6.40
N PHE A 29 3.63 -8.85 6.86
CA PHE A 29 3.28 -7.68 7.65
C PHE A 29 3.50 -7.89 9.15
N SER A 30 3.66 -9.13 9.59
CA SER A 30 3.74 -9.47 11.01
C SER A 30 4.87 -8.75 11.77
N PRO A 31 6.06 -8.45 11.17
CA PRO A 31 7.08 -7.70 11.88
C PRO A 31 6.78 -6.22 12.06
N VAL A 32 5.79 -5.68 11.37
CA VAL A 32 5.44 -4.26 11.44
C VAL A 32 4.92 -3.93 12.85
N GLN A 33 5.60 -3.00 13.54
CA GLN A 33 5.31 -2.67 14.94
C GLN A 33 4.22 -1.63 15.10
N GLY A 34 4.04 -0.80 14.09
CA GLY A 34 3.01 0.22 14.04
C GLY A 34 2.94 0.84 12.67
N TRP A 35 1.84 1.50 12.38
CA TRP A 35 1.66 2.12 11.07
C TRP A 35 0.67 3.28 11.15
N ILE A 36 0.85 4.22 10.24
CA ILE A 36 -0.09 5.31 10.01
C ILE A 36 -0.40 5.31 8.52
N ARG A 37 -1.68 5.35 8.19
CA ARG A 37 -2.12 5.36 6.81
C ARG A 37 -2.95 6.60 6.53
N THR A 38 -2.64 7.28 5.43
CA THR A 38 -3.44 8.37 4.89
C THR A 38 -3.97 7.99 3.51
N THR A 39 -5.09 8.56 3.14
CA THR A 39 -5.68 8.36 1.83
C THR A 39 -5.57 9.66 1.04
N GLU A 40 -5.05 9.55 -0.18
CA GLU A 40 -4.99 10.68 -1.10
C GLU A 40 -5.77 10.35 -2.35
N VAL A 41 -6.51 11.31 -2.86
CA VAL A 41 -7.22 11.15 -4.13
C VAL A 41 -6.76 12.26 -5.06
N THR A 42 -6.13 11.87 -6.16
CA THR A 42 -5.74 12.81 -7.21
C THR A 42 -6.72 12.72 -8.38
N ARG A 43 -6.82 13.78 -9.17
CA ARG A 43 -7.66 13.81 -10.36
C ARG A 43 -6.83 13.59 -11.61
N GLY A 44 -7.33 12.72 -12.49
CA GLY A 44 -6.80 12.62 -13.83
C GLY A 44 -7.30 13.77 -14.71
N SER A 45 -6.60 14.01 -15.81
CA SER A 45 -6.97 15.05 -16.78
C SER A 45 -8.34 14.79 -17.44
N ASP A 46 -8.77 13.53 -17.46
CA ASP A 46 -10.07 13.11 -17.99
C ASP A 46 -11.20 13.19 -16.97
N GLY A 47 -10.94 13.72 -15.77
CA GLY A 47 -11.91 13.80 -14.69
C GLY A 47 -12.03 12.56 -13.84
N SER A 48 -11.25 11.50 -14.12
CA SER A 48 -11.25 10.30 -13.30
C SER A 48 -10.60 10.57 -11.94
N ALA A 49 -10.91 9.71 -10.95
CA ALA A 49 -10.30 9.75 -9.64
C ALA A 49 -9.21 8.68 -9.53
N HIS A 50 -8.10 9.03 -8.88
CA HIS A 50 -7.03 8.09 -8.62
C HIS A 50 -6.75 8.05 -7.11
N PRO A 51 -7.41 7.13 -6.38
CA PRO A 51 -7.17 6.96 -4.96
C PRO A 51 -5.91 6.15 -4.70
N HIS A 52 -5.15 6.55 -3.68
CA HIS A 52 -4.01 5.77 -3.22
C HIS A 52 -3.79 5.96 -1.72
N PHE A 53 -3.17 4.95 -1.13
CA PHE A 53 -2.80 4.96 0.26
C PHE A 53 -1.32 5.32 0.41
N HIS A 54 -1.03 6.17 1.39
CA HIS A 54 0.32 6.41 1.88
C HIS A 54 0.40 5.79 3.27
N THR A 55 1.32 4.87 3.45
CA THR A 55 1.48 4.17 4.72
C THR A 55 2.90 4.34 5.23
N LEU A 56 3.01 4.88 6.44
CA LEU A 56 4.28 4.94 7.16
C LEU A 56 4.29 3.79 8.17
N MET A 57 5.26 2.90 8.02
CA MET A 57 5.37 1.72 8.88
C MET A 57 6.59 1.84 9.79
N MET A 58 6.38 1.53 11.08
CA MET A 58 7.45 1.37 12.04
C MET A 58 7.89 -0.10 12.01
N VAL A 59 9.14 -0.35 11.64
CA VAL A 59 9.63 -1.70 11.37
C VAL A 59 10.94 -1.96 12.09
N PRO A 60 11.23 -3.22 12.46
CA PRO A 60 12.54 -3.57 13.02
C PRO A 60 13.62 -3.56 11.93
N PRO A 61 14.91 -3.46 12.31
CA PRO A 61 16.01 -3.50 11.34
C PRO A 61 16.01 -4.73 10.44
N SER A 62 15.53 -5.88 10.93
CA SER A 62 15.44 -7.12 10.14
C SER A 62 14.55 -6.97 8.89
N MET A 63 13.62 -6.04 8.91
CA MET A 63 12.73 -5.79 7.79
C MET A 63 13.32 -4.82 6.76
N VAL A 64 14.34 -4.06 7.16
CA VAL A 64 15.03 -3.11 6.27
C VAL A 64 16.14 -3.81 5.49
N ALA A 65 16.94 -4.65 6.14
CA ALA A 65 18.10 -5.26 5.52
C ALA A 65 18.40 -6.66 6.08
N GLY A 66 17.42 -7.37 6.62
CA GLY A 66 17.59 -8.67 7.25
C GLY A 66 16.62 -9.70 6.71
N ARG A 67 16.42 -10.74 7.51
CA ARG A 67 15.60 -11.92 7.15
C ARG A 67 14.14 -11.59 6.85
N ASP A 68 13.62 -10.50 7.41
CA ASP A 68 12.23 -10.08 7.23
C ASP A 68 12.05 -9.07 6.07
N TYR A 69 13.12 -8.83 5.30
CA TYR A 69 13.05 -7.93 4.16
C TYR A 69 12.08 -8.46 3.10
N VAL A 70 11.19 -7.59 2.66
CA VAL A 70 10.23 -7.90 1.59
C VAL A 70 10.65 -7.14 0.33
N LYS A 71 10.94 -7.86 -0.74
CA LYS A 71 11.32 -7.25 -2.02
C LYS A 71 10.14 -6.48 -2.62
N HIS A 72 10.44 -5.46 -3.38
CA HIS A 72 9.43 -4.64 -4.05
C HIS A 72 8.44 -5.51 -4.86
N ALA A 73 8.96 -6.46 -5.63
CA ALA A 73 8.10 -7.35 -6.42
C ALA A 73 7.11 -8.13 -5.54
N ARG A 74 7.52 -8.50 -4.32
CA ARG A 74 6.62 -9.20 -3.39
C ARG A 74 5.55 -8.27 -2.83
N TRP A 75 5.89 -7.00 -2.56
CA TRP A 75 4.89 -6.01 -2.16
C TRP A 75 3.82 -5.82 -3.24
N VAL A 76 4.24 -5.80 -4.52
CA VAL A 76 3.31 -5.70 -5.65
C VAL A 76 2.38 -6.91 -5.68
N GLU A 77 2.93 -8.13 -5.55
CA GLU A 77 2.14 -9.36 -5.50
C GLU A 77 1.13 -9.35 -4.34
N LEU A 78 1.62 -8.99 -3.15
CA LEU A 78 0.77 -8.94 -1.95
C LEU A 78 -0.40 -7.97 -2.14
N TRP A 79 -0.12 -6.78 -2.63
CA TRP A 79 -1.17 -5.79 -2.84
C TRP A 79 -2.14 -6.20 -3.93
N ARG A 80 -1.61 -6.79 -5.01
CA ARG A 80 -2.43 -7.35 -6.08
C ARG A 80 -3.39 -8.43 -5.56
N GLU A 81 -2.87 -9.37 -4.78
CA GLU A 81 -3.67 -10.44 -4.19
C GLU A 81 -4.71 -9.89 -3.23
N CYS A 82 -4.32 -8.95 -2.39
CA CYS A 82 -5.23 -8.35 -1.41
C CYS A 82 -6.32 -7.51 -2.07
N LEU A 83 -5.99 -6.78 -3.13
CA LEU A 83 -6.96 -6.04 -3.93
C LEU A 83 -7.85 -6.94 -4.79
N ARG A 84 -7.41 -8.19 -5.02
CA ARG A 84 -8.12 -9.16 -5.88
C ARG A 84 -8.29 -8.63 -7.31
N VAL A 85 -7.22 -8.05 -7.85
CA VAL A 85 -7.18 -7.54 -9.23
C VAL A 85 -6.29 -8.42 -10.10
N SER A 86 -6.48 -8.32 -11.43
CA SER A 86 -5.75 -9.14 -12.41
C SER A 86 -4.51 -8.45 -12.96
N TYR A 87 -4.24 -7.21 -12.56
CA TYR A 87 -3.10 -6.43 -13.02
C TYR A 87 -2.16 -6.13 -11.85
N ASP A 88 -0.92 -5.75 -12.16
CA ASP A 88 0.03 -5.33 -11.14
C ASP A 88 -0.25 -3.88 -10.73
N PRO A 89 -0.64 -3.64 -9.47
CA PRO A 89 -0.85 -2.27 -9.01
C PRO A 89 0.50 -1.54 -8.82
N ASN A 90 0.47 -0.22 -8.91
CA ASN A 90 1.63 0.59 -8.60
C ASN A 90 1.88 0.60 -7.09
N VAL A 91 3.07 0.19 -6.70
CA VAL A 91 3.52 0.21 -5.31
C VAL A 91 4.90 0.85 -5.25
N ASP A 92 5.04 1.88 -4.44
CA ASP A 92 6.32 2.52 -4.17
C ASP A 92 6.72 2.20 -2.73
N VAL A 93 7.93 1.72 -2.53
CA VAL A 93 8.43 1.36 -1.22
C VAL A 93 9.78 2.04 -1.00
N ARG A 94 9.90 2.80 0.08
CA ARG A 94 11.13 3.49 0.43
C ARG A 94 11.42 3.36 1.91
N ALA A 95 12.67 3.15 2.25
CA ALA A 95 13.10 3.24 3.63
C ALA A 95 13.31 4.70 4.00
N VAL A 96 12.72 5.12 5.13
CA VAL A 96 12.94 6.45 5.68
C VAL A 96 14.06 6.34 6.70
N LYS A 97 15.16 7.04 6.44
CA LYS A 97 16.29 7.08 7.36
C LYS A 97 16.15 8.29 8.29
N PRO A 98 16.37 8.10 9.60
CA PRO A 98 16.34 9.24 10.50
C PRO A 98 17.46 10.22 10.13
N ARG A 99 17.19 11.51 10.27
CA ARG A 99 18.22 12.53 10.10
C ARG A 99 19.21 12.40 11.23
N LYS A 100 20.49 12.47 10.90
CA LYS A 100 21.52 12.60 11.91
C LYS A 100 21.38 13.97 12.58
N PRO A 101 21.48 14.04 13.89
CA PRO A 101 21.46 15.31 14.60
C PRO A 101 22.64 16.21 14.22
#